data_28b7190a8f83a16eddac623e45b018f1
#
_entry.id   28b7190a8f83a16eddac623e45b018f1
#
_cell.length_a   1.000
_cell.length_b   1.000
_cell.length_c   1.000
_cell.angle_alpha   90.00
_cell.angle_beta   90.00
_cell.angle_gamma   90.00
#
_symmetry.space_group_name_H-M   'P 1'
#
loop_
_entity.id
_entity.type
_entity.pdbx_description
1 polymer ?
#
loop_
_entity_poly.entity_id
_entity_poly.type
_entity_poly.pdbx_seq_one_letter_code
_entity_poly.pdbx_strand_id
1 'polypeptide(L)'
;CGFLGLLHMEIIQMRLEREFDLDLVTTAPSVIYEVTKTSGEVIMIDNPANLPPVTEIASMSEPFVLVTIYTPQDYVGTLMDLCQDKRGVFKDMQYEGGRVKLTYDMPLNEVIFDFSDALKSGSRGYASMDYELKGYMPSDLVKLDFLLNGDICDAFTMIVHRDRAYARGRSIAEKLCEVIPRQQFDIPIQAAIGGKVIAREAV
;
A
#
# COMPACT_ATOMS: atom_id res chain seq x y z
N CYS A 1 3.99 -7.41 14.37
CA CYS A 1 2.93 -7.76 15.33
C CYS A 1 1.59 -7.82 14.62
N GLY A 2 0.70 -8.72 15.04
CA GLY A 2 -0.68 -8.81 14.56
C GLY A 2 -1.65 -8.27 15.62
N PHE A 3 -2.62 -7.46 15.17
CA PHE A 3 -3.63 -6.85 16.06
C PHE A 3 -5.05 -7.18 15.56
N LEU A 4 -6.01 -7.20 16.49
CA LEU A 4 -7.42 -7.45 16.19
C LEU A 4 -8.13 -6.22 15.59
N GLY A 5 -7.48 -5.07 15.55
CA GLY A 5 -7.98 -3.79 15.03
C GLY A 5 -7.19 -2.61 15.60
N LEU A 6 -7.50 -1.40 15.13
CA LEU A 6 -6.80 -0.16 15.54
C LEU A 6 -6.85 0.08 17.05
N LEU A 7 -8.01 -0.08 17.67
CA LEU A 7 -8.15 0.10 19.12
C LEU A 7 -7.26 -0.85 19.92
N HIS A 8 -7.14 -2.11 19.47
CA HIS A 8 -6.24 -3.08 20.12
C HIS A 8 -4.77 -2.65 19.98
N MET A 9 -4.37 -2.15 18.80
CA MET A 9 -3.04 -1.62 18.56
C MET A 9 -2.75 -0.42 19.48
N GLU A 10 -3.66 0.55 19.56
CA GLU A 10 -3.52 1.74 20.42
C GLU A 10 -3.37 1.39 21.91
N ILE A 11 -4.18 0.44 22.40
CA ILE A 11 -4.08 -0.04 23.78
C ILE A 11 -2.73 -0.69 24.05
N ILE A 12 -2.24 -1.54 23.15
CA ILE A 12 -0.94 -2.20 23.30
C ILE A 12 0.19 -1.17 23.25
N GLN A 13 0.15 -0.23 22.30
CA GLN A 13 1.11 0.86 22.20
C GLN A 13 1.16 1.67 23.51
N MET A 14 0.02 2.15 23.97
CA MET A 14 -0.09 2.94 25.21
C MET A 14 0.45 2.18 26.43
N ARG A 15 0.23 0.86 26.50
CA ARG A 15 0.77 0.04 27.61
C ARG A 15 2.28 -0.08 27.53
N LEU A 16 2.84 -0.32 26.34
CA LEU A 16 4.28 -0.41 26.14
C LEU A 16 4.98 0.92 26.48
N GLU A 17 4.41 2.03 26.07
CA GLU A 17 4.93 3.37 26.38
C GLU A 17 4.91 3.63 27.89
N ARG A 18 3.80 3.29 28.58
CA ARG A 18 3.65 3.55 30.03
C ARG A 18 4.42 2.59 30.92
N GLU A 19 4.43 1.29 30.58
CA GLU A 19 5.01 0.26 31.44
C GLU A 19 6.53 0.12 31.23
N PHE A 20 7.02 0.45 30.03
CA PHE A 20 8.43 0.26 29.65
C PHE A 20 9.15 1.56 29.27
N ASP A 21 8.49 2.72 29.36
CA ASP A 21 9.03 4.04 29.03
C ASP A 21 9.65 4.06 27.60
N LEU A 22 8.93 3.49 26.65
CA LEU A 22 9.34 3.42 25.26
C LEU A 22 8.70 4.56 24.44
N ASP A 23 9.46 5.15 23.54
CA ASP A 23 8.96 6.05 22.51
C ASP A 23 8.74 5.22 21.23
N LEU A 24 7.47 4.93 20.91
CA LEU A 24 7.11 4.01 19.84
C LEU A 24 6.61 4.74 18.61
N VAL A 25 7.18 4.40 17.46
CA VAL A 25 6.67 4.82 16.15
C VAL A 25 5.98 3.62 15.48
N THR A 26 4.68 3.75 15.26
CA THR A 26 3.92 2.73 14.52
C THR A 26 4.03 2.98 13.02
N THR A 27 4.40 1.94 12.28
CA THR A 27 4.47 1.98 10.82
C THR A 27 3.39 1.08 10.21
N ALA A 28 2.90 1.46 9.04
CA ALA A 28 1.99 0.62 8.28
C ALA A 28 2.71 -0.68 7.84
N PRO A 29 2.00 -1.82 7.79
CA PRO A 29 2.57 -3.05 7.26
C PRO A 29 2.94 -2.87 5.80
N SER A 30 4.05 -3.48 5.37
CA SER A 30 4.46 -3.56 3.97
C SER A 30 4.51 -5.02 3.52
N VAL A 31 4.44 -5.21 2.22
CA VAL A 31 4.63 -6.54 1.62
C VAL A 31 6.10 -6.74 1.26
N ILE A 32 6.52 -8.01 1.19
CA ILE A 32 7.84 -8.36 0.69
C ILE A 32 7.76 -8.48 -0.83
N TYR A 33 8.66 -7.82 -1.55
CA TYR A 33 8.74 -7.88 -3.00
C TYR A 33 9.81 -8.87 -3.44
N GLU A 34 9.54 -9.59 -4.52
CA GLU A 34 10.52 -10.44 -5.18
C GLU A 34 11.15 -9.65 -6.34
N VAL A 35 12.47 -9.54 -6.35
CA VAL A 35 13.20 -8.81 -7.38
C VAL A 35 14.17 -9.76 -8.07
N THR A 36 14.00 -9.91 -9.38
CA THR A 36 14.92 -10.64 -10.23
C THR A 36 15.95 -9.67 -10.81
N LYS A 37 17.21 -9.87 -10.50
CA LYS A 37 18.31 -9.08 -11.06
C LYS A 37 18.65 -9.49 -12.49
N THR A 38 19.32 -8.61 -13.23
CA THR A 38 19.82 -8.89 -14.58
C THR A 38 20.85 -10.05 -14.59
N SER A 39 21.47 -10.35 -13.46
CA SER A 39 22.32 -11.53 -13.27
C SER A 39 21.57 -12.86 -13.19
N GLY A 40 20.24 -12.83 -13.06
CA GLY A 40 19.38 -13.98 -12.80
C GLY A 40 19.21 -14.33 -11.31
N GLU A 41 19.85 -13.60 -10.41
CA GLU A 41 19.67 -13.75 -8.97
C GLU A 41 18.29 -13.22 -8.54
N VAL A 42 17.58 -13.97 -7.71
CA VAL A 42 16.29 -13.56 -7.12
C VAL A 42 16.51 -13.17 -5.67
N ILE A 43 16.12 -11.96 -5.30
CA ILE A 43 16.22 -11.43 -3.95
C ILE A 43 14.84 -11.00 -3.42
N MET A 44 14.66 -11.12 -2.12
CA MET A 44 13.45 -10.66 -1.42
C MET A 44 13.73 -9.32 -0.76
N ILE A 45 12.89 -8.33 -1.05
CA ILE A 45 13.03 -6.95 -0.55
C ILE A 45 11.86 -6.66 0.39
N ASP A 46 12.16 -6.52 1.66
CA ASP A 46 11.24 -6.10 2.73
C ASP A 46 11.31 -4.60 3.00
N ASN A 47 12.48 -3.99 2.76
CA ASN A 47 12.69 -2.55 2.91
C ASN A 47 12.99 -1.91 1.54
N PRO A 48 12.14 -0.98 1.07
CA PRO A 48 12.33 -0.29 -0.20
C PRO A 48 13.68 0.43 -0.35
N ALA A 49 14.29 0.86 0.77
CA ALA A 49 15.61 1.49 0.75
C ALA A 49 16.72 0.53 0.24
N ASN A 50 16.54 -0.78 0.43
CA ASN A 50 17.47 -1.81 0.00
C ASN A 50 17.30 -2.27 -1.45
N LEU A 51 16.40 -1.60 -2.21
CA LEU A 51 16.17 -1.95 -3.61
C LEU A 51 17.45 -1.68 -4.43
N PRO A 52 17.92 -2.63 -5.25
CA PRO A 52 19.06 -2.43 -6.15
C PRO A 52 18.82 -1.27 -7.13
N PRO A 53 19.88 -0.71 -7.73
CA PRO A 53 19.75 0.25 -8.82
C PRO A 53 18.88 -0.31 -9.95
N VAL A 54 18.05 0.55 -10.57
CA VAL A 54 17.12 0.14 -11.64
C VAL A 54 17.82 -0.58 -12.79
N THR A 55 19.09 -0.26 -13.05
CA THR A 55 19.91 -0.91 -14.10
C THR A 55 20.24 -2.37 -13.82
N GLU A 56 20.16 -2.79 -12.57
CA GLU A 56 20.40 -4.17 -12.13
C GLU A 56 19.12 -5.00 -12.00
N ILE A 57 17.94 -4.37 -12.16
CA ILE A 57 16.65 -5.03 -12.02
C ILE A 57 16.16 -5.50 -13.39
N ALA A 58 15.92 -6.79 -13.54
CA ALA A 58 15.28 -7.36 -14.72
C ALA A 58 13.74 -7.33 -14.59
N SER A 59 13.21 -7.72 -13.44
CA SER A 59 11.77 -7.69 -13.15
C SER A 59 11.50 -7.60 -11.65
N MET A 60 10.33 -7.09 -11.29
CA MET A 60 9.82 -7.09 -9.92
C MET A 60 8.47 -7.79 -9.88
N SER A 61 8.25 -8.56 -8.82
CA SER A 61 7.00 -9.24 -8.54
C SER A 61 6.48 -8.84 -7.16
N GLU A 62 5.17 -8.73 -7.05
CA GLU A 62 4.48 -8.49 -5.78
C GLU A 62 3.61 -9.68 -5.40
N PRO A 63 3.35 -9.92 -4.10
CA PRO A 63 2.46 -10.98 -3.68
C PRO A 63 1.01 -10.66 -4.06
N PHE A 64 0.33 -11.64 -4.63
CA PHE A 64 -1.08 -11.59 -4.97
C PHE A 64 -1.90 -12.50 -4.05
N VAL A 65 -3.13 -12.12 -3.85
CA VAL A 65 -4.14 -12.86 -3.10
C VAL A 65 -5.37 -13.08 -3.95
N LEU A 66 -6.03 -14.23 -3.73
CA LEU A 66 -7.37 -14.47 -4.20
C LEU A 66 -8.33 -13.93 -3.15
N VAL A 67 -9.04 -12.86 -3.48
CA VAL A 67 -10.03 -12.23 -2.61
C VAL A 67 -11.41 -12.74 -2.97
N THR A 68 -12.13 -13.23 -1.96
CA THR A 68 -13.53 -13.65 -2.07
C THR A 68 -14.40 -12.69 -1.26
N ILE A 69 -15.36 -12.05 -1.91
CA ILE A 69 -16.27 -11.07 -1.29
C ILE A 69 -17.69 -11.63 -1.37
N TYR A 70 -18.41 -11.61 -0.24
CA TYR A 70 -19.83 -11.92 -0.18
C TYR A 70 -20.62 -10.63 0.12
N THR A 71 -21.58 -10.31 -0.74
CA THR A 71 -22.35 -9.07 -0.64
C THR A 71 -23.80 -9.26 -1.12
N PRO A 72 -24.76 -8.46 -0.60
CA PRO A 72 -26.07 -8.33 -1.26
C PRO A 72 -25.95 -7.76 -2.67
N GLN A 73 -26.89 -8.08 -3.54
CA GLN A 73 -26.88 -7.69 -4.95
C GLN A 73 -26.80 -6.16 -5.15
N ASP A 74 -27.40 -5.38 -4.26
CA ASP A 74 -27.47 -3.92 -4.36
C ASP A 74 -26.08 -3.23 -4.30
N TYR A 75 -25.09 -3.88 -3.73
CA TYR A 75 -23.73 -3.33 -3.56
C TYR A 75 -22.71 -3.88 -4.56
N VAL A 76 -23.10 -4.81 -5.44
CA VAL A 76 -22.17 -5.47 -6.37
C VAL A 76 -21.41 -4.45 -7.22
N GLY A 77 -22.11 -3.49 -7.84
CA GLY A 77 -21.49 -2.48 -8.67
C GLY A 77 -20.43 -1.66 -7.92
N THR A 78 -20.80 -1.12 -6.74
CA THR A 78 -19.87 -0.34 -5.90
C THR A 78 -18.62 -1.12 -5.50
N LEU A 79 -18.78 -2.41 -5.19
CA LEU A 79 -17.65 -3.25 -4.78
C LEU A 79 -16.80 -3.70 -5.96
N MET A 80 -17.39 -3.87 -7.14
CA MET A 80 -16.63 -4.12 -8.36
C MET A 80 -15.76 -2.90 -8.72
N ASP A 81 -16.32 -1.70 -8.65
CA ASP A 81 -15.57 -0.45 -8.86
C ASP A 81 -14.41 -0.31 -7.86
N LEU A 82 -14.67 -0.62 -6.57
CA LEU A 82 -13.64 -0.63 -5.54
C LEU A 82 -12.51 -1.62 -5.86
N CYS A 83 -12.85 -2.85 -6.24
CA CYS A 83 -11.86 -3.87 -6.61
C CYS A 83 -11.03 -3.44 -7.81
N GLN A 84 -11.67 -2.87 -8.84
CA GLN A 84 -10.98 -2.37 -10.03
C GLN A 84 -10.04 -1.20 -9.68
N ASP A 85 -10.49 -0.30 -8.82
CA ASP A 85 -9.66 0.82 -8.34
C ASP A 85 -8.44 0.34 -7.54
N LYS A 86 -8.53 -0.80 -6.86
CA LYS A 86 -7.44 -1.48 -6.16
C LYS A 86 -6.68 -2.50 -7.03
N ARG A 87 -6.66 -2.30 -8.34
CA ARG A 87 -5.94 -3.16 -9.31
C ARG A 87 -6.40 -4.65 -9.30
N GLY A 88 -7.62 -4.89 -8.85
CA GLY A 88 -8.20 -6.24 -8.83
C GLY A 88 -8.51 -6.74 -10.24
N VAL A 89 -8.11 -7.97 -10.51
CA VAL A 89 -8.45 -8.69 -11.73
C VAL A 89 -9.64 -9.60 -11.45
N PHE A 90 -10.78 -9.29 -12.07
CA PHE A 90 -12.01 -10.08 -11.92
C PHE A 90 -11.80 -11.53 -12.36
N LYS A 91 -12.30 -12.48 -11.57
CA LYS A 91 -12.25 -13.92 -11.85
C LYS A 91 -13.62 -14.53 -12.06
N ASP A 92 -14.50 -14.35 -11.09
CA ASP A 92 -15.79 -15.02 -11.09
C ASP A 92 -16.82 -14.27 -10.27
N MET A 93 -18.09 -14.48 -10.61
CA MET A 93 -19.25 -13.99 -9.86
C MET A 93 -20.32 -15.07 -9.82
N GLN A 94 -20.73 -15.43 -8.62
CA GLN A 94 -21.74 -16.47 -8.38
C GLN A 94 -22.87 -15.91 -7.51
N TYR A 95 -24.10 -16.38 -7.78
CA TYR A 95 -25.27 -16.02 -6.98
C TYR A 95 -25.61 -17.19 -6.04
N GLU A 96 -25.51 -16.94 -4.75
CA GLU A 96 -25.73 -17.95 -3.70
C GLU A 96 -26.75 -17.44 -2.67
N GLY A 97 -27.96 -18.04 -2.65
CA GLY A 97 -28.94 -17.81 -1.59
C GLY A 97 -29.31 -16.34 -1.31
N GLY A 98 -29.39 -15.49 -2.35
CA GLY A 98 -29.71 -14.06 -2.23
C GLY A 98 -28.49 -13.16 -1.98
N ARG A 99 -27.30 -13.73 -1.94
CA ARG A 99 -26.02 -13.02 -1.92
C ARG A 99 -25.25 -13.26 -3.20
N VAL A 100 -24.31 -12.38 -3.48
CA VAL A 100 -23.38 -12.49 -4.59
C VAL A 100 -21.99 -12.74 -4.02
N LYS A 101 -21.33 -13.77 -4.56
CA LYS A 101 -19.94 -14.06 -4.31
C LYS A 101 -19.12 -13.50 -5.46
N LEU A 102 -18.21 -12.59 -5.17
CA LEU A 102 -17.26 -12.01 -6.11
C LEU A 102 -15.87 -12.56 -5.82
N THR A 103 -15.14 -12.94 -6.86
CA THR A 103 -13.78 -13.46 -6.73
C THR A 103 -12.82 -12.63 -7.58
N TYR A 104 -11.74 -12.14 -6.97
CA TYR A 104 -10.72 -11.30 -7.60
C TYR A 104 -9.32 -11.77 -7.28
N ASP A 105 -8.40 -11.67 -8.24
CA ASP A 105 -6.97 -11.65 -7.95
C ASP A 105 -6.58 -10.20 -7.64
N MET A 106 -5.98 -9.96 -6.48
CA MET A 106 -5.59 -8.61 -6.05
C MET A 106 -4.17 -8.58 -5.50
N PRO A 107 -3.40 -7.50 -5.71
CA PRO A 107 -2.15 -7.32 -5.02
C PRO A 107 -2.38 -7.24 -3.50
N LEU A 108 -1.62 -8.00 -2.72
CA LEU A 108 -1.75 -8.03 -1.27
C LEU A 108 -1.59 -6.62 -0.66
N ASN A 109 -0.69 -5.83 -1.20
CA ASN A 109 -0.45 -4.46 -0.73
C ASN A 109 -1.69 -3.55 -0.80
N GLU A 110 -2.58 -3.77 -1.78
CA GLU A 110 -3.84 -3.01 -1.89
C GLU A 110 -4.91 -3.50 -0.91
N VAL A 111 -4.79 -4.73 -0.40
CA VAL A 111 -5.77 -5.36 0.49
C VAL A 111 -5.48 -5.06 1.97
N ILE A 112 -4.20 -5.04 2.37
CA ILE A 112 -3.83 -4.94 3.78
C ILE A 112 -4.02 -3.56 4.42
N PHE A 113 -4.16 -2.49 3.62
CA PHE A 113 -4.30 -1.13 4.16
C PHE A 113 -5.74 -0.78 4.51
N ASP A 114 -6.47 -0.26 3.56
CA ASP A 114 -7.78 0.37 3.73
C ASP A 114 -8.92 -0.39 3.04
N PHE A 115 -8.61 -1.49 2.36
CA PHE A 115 -9.59 -2.22 1.56
C PHE A 115 -10.77 -2.74 2.38
N SER A 116 -10.50 -3.31 3.57
CA SER A 116 -11.56 -3.82 4.46
C SER A 116 -12.51 -2.71 4.92
N ASP A 117 -11.98 -1.53 5.22
CA ASP A 117 -12.79 -0.39 5.66
C ASP A 117 -13.56 0.23 4.51
N ALA A 118 -12.94 0.34 3.33
CA ALA A 118 -13.60 0.78 2.11
C ALA A 118 -14.73 -0.19 1.69
N LEU A 119 -14.50 -1.50 1.80
CA LEU A 119 -15.48 -2.55 1.53
C LEU A 119 -16.70 -2.44 2.47
N LYS A 120 -16.46 -2.28 3.77
CA LYS A 120 -17.52 -2.10 4.77
C LYS A 120 -18.29 -0.80 4.53
N SER A 121 -17.58 0.29 4.28
CA SER A 121 -18.19 1.59 3.98
C SER A 121 -19.04 1.54 2.72
N GLY A 122 -18.52 0.99 1.62
CA GLY A 122 -19.22 0.87 0.33
C GLY A 122 -20.44 -0.06 0.36
N SER A 123 -20.48 -0.99 1.31
CA SER A 123 -21.58 -1.95 1.47
C SER A 123 -22.45 -1.69 2.70
N ARG A 124 -22.28 -0.56 3.40
CA ARG A 124 -22.95 -0.26 4.67
C ARG A 124 -22.80 -1.40 5.72
N GLY A 125 -21.66 -2.06 5.72
CA GLY A 125 -21.34 -3.17 6.63
C GLY A 125 -21.89 -4.53 6.21
N TYR A 126 -22.58 -4.65 5.09
CA TYR A 126 -23.20 -5.92 4.65
C TYR A 126 -22.23 -6.86 3.93
N ALA A 127 -21.12 -6.37 3.39
CA ALA A 127 -20.13 -7.21 2.74
C ALA A 127 -19.15 -7.79 3.73
N SER A 128 -18.76 -9.03 3.47
CA SER A 128 -17.65 -9.70 4.12
C SER A 128 -16.64 -10.15 3.08
N MET A 129 -15.37 -10.23 3.46
CA MET A 129 -14.32 -10.74 2.59
C MET A 129 -13.46 -11.75 3.32
N ASP A 130 -12.87 -12.63 2.53
CA ASP A 130 -11.77 -13.50 2.89
C ASP A 130 -10.71 -13.46 1.79
N TYR A 131 -9.46 -13.79 2.11
CA TYR A 131 -8.40 -13.84 1.11
C TYR A 131 -7.40 -14.96 1.37
N GLU A 132 -6.88 -15.53 0.29
CA GLU A 132 -5.88 -16.58 0.31
C GLU A 132 -4.65 -16.15 -0.48
N LEU A 133 -3.45 -16.46 0.01
CA LEU A 133 -2.20 -16.17 -0.70
C LEU A 133 -2.12 -17.02 -1.98
N LYS A 134 -1.87 -16.35 -3.10
CA LYS A 134 -1.77 -17.00 -4.41
C LYS A 134 -0.31 -17.17 -4.87
N GLY A 135 0.59 -16.31 -4.40
CA GLY A 135 1.99 -16.27 -4.80
C GLY A 135 2.39 -14.94 -5.42
N TYR A 136 3.58 -14.89 -5.99
CA TYR A 136 4.15 -13.69 -6.59
C TYR A 136 3.76 -13.57 -8.06
N MET A 137 3.43 -12.37 -8.50
CA MET A 137 3.15 -12.06 -9.90
C MET A 137 3.95 -10.84 -10.35
N PRO A 138 4.54 -10.86 -11.57
CA PRO A 138 5.24 -9.71 -12.10
C PRO A 138 4.33 -8.49 -12.21
N SER A 139 4.84 -7.32 -11.81
CA SER A 139 4.12 -6.05 -11.85
C SER A 139 5.05 -4.91 -12.23
N ASP A 140 4.53 -3.87 -12.87
CA ASP A 140 5.30 -2.67 -13.20
C ASP A 140 5.45 -1.75 -11.97
N LEU A 141 6.40 -2.12 -11.13
CA LEU A 141 6.69 -1.47 -9.87
C LEU A 141 7.83 -0.47 -10.01
N VAL A 142 7.77 0.61 -9.27
CA VAL A 142 8.80 1.63 -9.20
C VAL A 142 9.09 2.02 -7.75
N LYS A 143 10.34 2.37 -7.49
CA LYS A 143 10.74 3.00 -6.24
C LYS A 143 10.35 4.47 -6.26
N LEU A 144 9.56 4.88 -5.29
CA LEU A 144 9.16 6.26 -5.07
C LEU A 144 9.94 6.79 -3.87
N ASP A 145 10.86 7.70 -4.14
CA ASP A 145 11.68 8.37 -3.12
C ASP A 145 11.06 9.73 -2.75
N PHE A 146 11.19 10.11 -1.49
CA PHE A 146 10.82 11.45 -1.02
C PHE A 146 12.08 12.19 -0.58
N LEU A 147 12.23 13.42 -1.10
CA LEU A 147 13.33 14.30 -0.74
C LEU A 147 12.78 15.46 0.09
N LEU A 148 13.40 15.70 1.22
CA LEU A 148 13.16 16.86 2.08
C LEU A 148 14.40 17.75 2.01
N ASN A 149 14.24 18.98 1.54
CA ASN A 149 15.34 19.92 1.34
C ASN A 149 16.47 19.38 0.43
N GLY A 150 16.13 18.48 -0.50
CA GLY A 150 17.08 17.85 -1.41
C GLY A 150 17.68 16.53 -0.93
N ASP A 151 17.50 16.18 0.34
CA ASP A 151 17.99 14.94 0.92
C ASP A 151 16.91 13.85 0.89
N ILE A 152 17.28 12.62 0.50
CA ILE A 152 16.36 11.48 0.47
C ILE A 152 16.01 11.07 1.90
N CYS A 153 14.72 10.92 2.15
CA CYS A 153 14.21 10.40 3.42
C CYS A 153 13.78 8.95 3.25
N ASP A 154 14.62 8.01 3.66
CA ASP A 154 14.38 6.57 3.52
C ASP A 154 13.10 6.09 4.21
N ALA A 155 12.69 6.78 5.28
CA ALA A 155 11.45 6.45 6.02
C ALA A 155 10.17 6.61 5.18
N PHE A 156 10.20 7.44 4.14
CA PHE A 156 9.07 7.65 3.22
C PHE A 156 9.24 6.92 1.89
N THR A 157 10.42 6.33 1.64
CA THR A 157 10.66 5.55 0.41
C THR A 157 9.73 4.34 0.36
N MET A 158 9.08 4.15 -0.78
CA MET A 158 8.13 3.05 -0.98
C MET A 158 8.21 2.46 -2.39
N ILE A 159 7.76 1.22 -2.53
CA ILE A 159 7.58 0.58 -3.83
C ILE A 159 6.08 0.66 -4.18
N VAL A 160 5.78 1.20 -5.35
CA VAL A 160 4.40 1.42 -5.82
C VAL A 160 4.28 1.01 -7.28
N HIS A 161 3.05 0.71 -7.71
CA HIS A 161 2.77 0.52 -9.13
C HIS A 161 2.97 1.84 -9.89
N ARG A 162 3.59 1.78 -11.08
CA ARG A 162 3.94 2.96 -11.88
C ARG A 162 2.75 3.91 -12.12
N ASP A 163 1.58 3.35 -12.47
CA ASP A 163 0.39 4.14 -12.76
C ASP A 163 -0.14 4.92 -11.54
N ARG A 164 0.17 4.45 -10.33
CA ARG A 164 -0.26 5.08 -9.08
C ARG A 164 0.81 5.99 -8.46
N ALA A 165 2.03 5.94 -8.99
CA ALA A 165 3.18 6.62 -8.39
C ALA A 165 2.99 8.14 -8.32
N TYR A 166 2.46 8.77 -9.38
CA TYR A 166 2.21 10.21 -9.40
C TYR A 166 1.17 10.63 -8.34
N ALA A 167 -0.01 9.98 -8.35
CA ALA A 167 -1.09 10.30 -7.43
C ALA A 167 -0.67 10.07 -5.97
N ARG A 168 0.06 8.95 -5.71
CA ARG A 168 0.56 8.64 -4.39
C ARG A 168 1.63 9.62 -3.92
N GLY A 169 2.59 9.94 -4.80
CA GLY A 169 3.66 10.90 -4.52
C GLY A 169 3.13 12.28 -4.19
N ARG A 170 2.16 12.76 -4.98
CA ARG A 170 1.51 14.04 -4.76
C ARG A 170 0.74 14.08 -3.43
N SER A 171 -0.11 13.08 -3.19
CA SER A 171 -0.92 13.02 -1.96
C SER A 171 -0.06 13.01 -0.69
N ILE A 172 1.06 12.28 -0.71
CA ILE A 172 1.99 12.25 0.44
C ILE A 172 2.74 13.58 0.56
N ALA A 173 3.20 14.18 -0.54
CA ALA A 173 3.88 15.48 -0.50
C ALA A 173 2.96 16.59 0.05
N GLU A 174 1.69 16.65 -0.39
CA GLU A 174 0.65 17.54 0.14
C GLU A 174 0.44 17.31 1.65
N LYS A 175 0.33 16.03 2.05
CA LYS A 175 0.16 15.67 3.47
C LYS A 175 1.36 16.08 4.34
N LEU A 176 2.57 15.86 3.85
CA LEU A 176 3.79 16.31 4.54
C LEU A 176 3.83 17.83 4.67
N CYS A 177 3.42 18.56 3.63
CA CYS A 177 3.32 20.02 3.66
C CYS A 177 2.33 20.53 4.73
N GLU A 178 1.24 19.80 4.97
CA GLU A 178 0.26 20.12 6.03
C GLU A 178 0.80 19.86 7.45
N VAL A 179 1.57 18.78 7.63
CA VAL A 179 2.03 18.30 8.94
C VAL A 179 3.33 18.95 9.39
N ILE A 180 4.25 19.24 8.45
CA ILE A 180 5.53 19.86 8.78
C ILE A 180 5.28 21.34 9.15
N PRO A 181 5.71 21.78 10.34
CA PRO A 181 5.57 23.19 10.74
C PRO A 181 6.32 24.12 9.79
N ARG A 182 5.75 25.29 9.52
CA ARG A 182 6.40 26.32 8.70
C ARG A 182 7.79 26.66 9.24
N GLN A 183 8.74 26.70 8.35
CA GLN A 183 10.14 27.04 8.64
C GLN A 183 10.45 28.50 8.22
N GLN A 184 11.61 29.01 8.62
CA GLN A 184 12.05 30.37 8.23
C GLN A 184 12.39 30.47 6.74
N PHE A 185 12.71 29.36 6.09
CA PHE A 185 13.02 29.26 4.67
C PHE A 185 12.17 28.14 4.06
N ASP A 186 11.83 28.30 2.79
CA ASP A 186 11.07 27.29 2.05
C ASP A 186 11.85 25.97 2.00
N ILE A 187 11.24 24.92 2.53
CA ILE A 187 11.77 23.57 2.45
C ILE A 187 11.01 22.81 1.34
N PRO A 188 11.68 22.49 0.24
CA PRO A 188 11.05 21.71 -0.83
C PRO A 188 10.83 20.27 -0.40
N ILE A 189 9.59 19.79 -0.59
CA ILE A 189 9.18 18.40 -0.45
C ILE A 189 9.00 17.86 -1.86
N GLN A 190 9.73 16.84 -2.24
CA GLN A 190 9.71 16.31 -3.61
C GLN A 190 9.49 14.80 -3.58
N ALA A 191 8.63 14.32 -4.47
CA ALA A 191 8.51 12.89 -4.77
C ALA A 191 9.22 12.61 -6.09
N ALA A 192 10.06 11.60 -6.15
CA ALA A 192 10.89 11.27 -7.30
C ALA A 192 10.91 9.77 -7.62
N ILE A 193 11.03 9.46 -8.92
CA ILE A 193 11.25 8.10 -9.44
C ILE A 193 12.56 8.08 -10.20
N GLY A 194 13.53 7.27 -9.76
CA GLY A 194 14.84 7.18 -10.41
C GLY A 194 15.57 8.53 -10.51
N GLY A 195 15.40 9.38 -9.48
CA GLY A 195 15.99 10.74 -9.44
C GLY A 195 15.19 11.81 -10.20
N LYS A 196 14.15 11.45 -10.96
CA LYS A 196 13.27 12.40 -11.65
C LYS A 196 12.12 12.81 -10.73
N VAL A 197 12.05 14.09 -10.40
CA VAL A 197 10.95 14.66 -9.60
C VAL A 197 9.64 14.58 -10.37
N ILE A 198 8.61 13.99 -9.76
CA ILE A 198 7.26 13.83 -10.29
C ILE A 198 6.21 14.70 -9.59
N ALA A 199 6.43 15.03 -8.32
CA ALA A 199 5.59 15.96 -7.58
C ALA A 199 6.46 16.82 -6.65
N ARG A 200 6.02 18.05 -6.38
CA ARG A 200 6.75 19.01 -5.54
C ARG A 200 5.76 19.90 -4.78
N GLU A 201 6.02 20.04 -3.49
CA GLU A 201 5.41 20.99 -2.59
C GLU A 201 6.50 21.75 -1.82
N ALA A 202 6.14 22.78 -1.06
CA ALA A 202 7.06 23.53 -0.22
C ALA A 202 6.37 23.97 1.06
N VAL A 203 7.11 23.91 2.17
CA VAL A 203 6.68 24.37 3.51
C VAL A 203 7.40 25.66 3.86
#